data_a2ffd9e35394a0468ae84bf656de1379
#
_entry.id   a2ffd9e35394a0468ae84bf656de1379
#
_cell.length_a   1.000
_cell.length_b   1.000
_cell.length_c   1.000
_cell.angle_alpha   90.00
_cell.angle_beta   90.00
_cell.angle_gamma   90.00
#
_symmetry.space_group_name_H-M   'P 1'
#
loop_
_entity.id
_entity.type
_entity.pdbx_description
1 polymer ?
#
loop_
_entity_poly.entity_id
_entity_poly.type
_entity_poly.pdbx_seq_one_letter_code
_entity_poly.pdbx_strand_id
1 'polypeptide(L)'
;CKGRAADALWQRMQRTPAPLRDLASRVLGGVPTGVWDGLARLLPQARRPSLAGDKAHKLAESLRQADADGIYWNLVSHWKTPIVQDGRHDDRLSSDAITDFGERMAYYDAMSYLPDDILAKVDRASMSVSLEARVPLIDHRLLEFAWSLPKRLRLRDGQSKWLLRQVLYR
;
A
#
# COMPACT_ATOMS: atom_id res chain seq x y z
N CYS A 1 -3.92 -5.55 5.09
CA CYS A 1 -3.53 -5.25 3.73
C CYS A 1 -3.42 -3.73 3.55
N LYS A 2 -2.22 -3.19 3.21
CA LYS A 2 -1.96 -1.74 3.08
C LYS A 2 -2.93 -1.08 2.08
N GLY A 3 -3.24 -1.77 0.97
CA GLY A 3 -4.11 -1.26 -0.08
C GLY A 3 -5.53 -0.90 0.36
N ARG A 4 -6.15 -1.65 1.28
CA ARG A 4 -7.49 -1.32 1.80
C ARG A 4 -7.51 -0.04 2.64
N ALA A 5 -6.48 0.17 3.43
CA ALA A 5 -6.37 1.38 4.24
C ALA A 5 -6.15 2.60 3.35
N ALA A 6 -5.36 2.46 2.29
CA ALA A 6 -5.11 3.50 1.30
C ALA A 6 -6.38 3.83 0.49
N ASP A 7 -7.12 2.82 0.03
CA ASP A 7 -8.39 3.02 -0.70
C ASP A 7 -9.44 3.72 0.18
N ALA A 8 -9.62 3.26 1.42
CA ALA A 8 -10.53 3.92 2.37
C ALA A 8 -10.10 5.36 2.71
N LEU A 9 -8.80 5.61 2.82
CA LEU A 9 -8.25 6.96 3.01
C LEU A 9 -8.55 7.83 1.80
N TRP A 10 -8.29 7.33 0.59
CA TRP A 10 -8.55 8.06 -0.64
C TRP A 10 -10.01 8.45 -0.80
N GLN A 11 -10.94 7.51 -0.59
CA GLN A 11 -12.38 7.78 -0.64
C GLN A 11 -12.82 8.86 0.36
N ARG A 12 -12.23 8.88 1.56
CA ARG A 12 -12.49 9.95 2.55
C ARG A 12 -11.89 11.28 2.10
N MET A 13 -10.70 11.26 1.53
CA MET A 13 -10.03 12.46 1.04
C MET A 13 -10.79 13.13 -0.11
N GLN A 14 -11.38 12.35 -1.01
CA GLN A 14 -12.21 12.88 -2.10
C GLN A 14 -13.44 13.67 -1.58
N ARG A 15 -13.97 13.28 -0.41
CA ARG A 15 -15.12 13.95 0.22
C ARG A 15 -14.74 15.18 1.04
N THR A 16 -13.44 15.37 1.30
CA THR A 16 -12.94 16.46 2.16
C THR A 16 -12.37 17.58 1.30
N PRO A 17 -12.81 18.84 1.46
CA PRO A 17 -12.26 19.98 0.75
C PRO A 17 -10.74 20.13 0.94
N ALA A 18 -10.03 20.55 -0.10
CA ALA A 18 -8.58 20.71 -0.09
C ALA A 18 -8.04 21.56 1.08
N PRO A 19 -8.64 22.73 1.44
CA PRO A 19 -8.15 23.55 2.55
C PRO A 19 -8.23 22.84 3.90
N LEU A 20 -9.25 22.00 4.12
CA LEU A 20 -9.36 21.21 5.35
C LEU A 20 -8.32 20.10 5.42
N ARG A 21 -7.99 19.49 4.29
CA ARG A 21 -6.90 18.48 4.22
C ARG A 21 -5.54 19.11 4.53
N ASP A 22 -5.31 20.30 3.99
CA ASP A 22 -4.08 21.07 4.23
C ASP A 22 -3.93 21.45 5.69
N LEU A 23 -5.01 21.95 6.30
CA LEU A 23 -5.02 22.26 7.73
C LEU A 23 -4.76 21.02 8.58
N ALA A 24 -5.46 19.92 8.32
CA ALA A 24 -5.26 18.66 9.01
C ALA A 24 -3.83 18.14 8.87
N SER A 25 -3.26 18.21 7.67
CA SER A 25 -1.87 17.82 7.41
C SER A 25 -0.87 18.68 8.21
N ARG A 26 -1.07 20.01 8.26
CA ARG A 26 -0.19 20.90 9.04
C ARG A 26 -0.29 20.63 10.54
N VAL A 27 -1.48 20.41 11.06
CA VAL A 27 -1.70 20.09 12.49
C VAL A 27 -1.07 18.73 12.81
N LEU A 28 -1.34 17.70 12.04
CA LEU A 28 -0.81 16.35 12.28
C LEU A 28 0.72 16.29 12.13
N GLY A 29 1.26 16.97 11.13
CA GLY A 29 2.71 16.98 10.87
C GLY A 29 3.50 17.97 11.73
N GLY A 30 2.84 19.00 12.29
CA GLY A 30 3.47 19.99 13.16
C GLY A 30 3.69 19.51 14.59
N VAL A 31 2.99 18.46 15.02
CA VAL A 31 3.10 17.92 16.39
C VAL A 31 4.21 16.87 16.43
N PRO A 32 5.20 16.97 17.34
CA PRO A 32 6.27 15.98 17.49
C PRO A 32 5.74 14.55 17.73
N THR A 33 6.44 13.55 17.19
CA THR A 33 6.05 12.13 17.32
C THR A 33 5.86 11.68 18.77
N GLY A 34 6.71 12.18 19.70
CA GLY A 34 6.61 11.85 21.11
C GLY A 34 5.32 12.29 21.79
N VAL A 35 4.69 13.39 21.33
CA VAL A 35 3.39 13.84 21.83
C VAL A 35 2.29 12.87 21.41
N TRP A 36 2.32 12.43 20.14
CA TRP A 36 1.38 11.42 19.64
C TRP A 36 1.49 10.09 20.37
N ASP A 37 2.72 9.66 20.66
CA ASP A 37 2.97 8.44 21.42
C ASP A 37 2.52 8.57 22.87
N GLY A 38 2.68 9.76 23.46
CA GLY A 38 2.15 10.11 24.78
C GLY A 38 0.62 10.02 24.84
N LEU A 39 -0.06 10.65 23.88
CA LEU A 39 -1.52 10.60 23.77
C LEU A 39 -2.04 9.18 23.53
N ALA A 40 -1.32 8.39 22.74
CA ALA A 40 -1.69 6.99 22.49
C ALA A 40 -1.63 6.14 23.76
N ARG A 41 -0.81 6.50 24.75
CA ARG A 41 -0.74 5.81 26.05
C ARG A 41 -2.01 5.97 26.90
N LEU A 42 -2.81 7.01 26.62
CA LEU A 42 -4.10 7.23 27.30
C LEU A 42 -5.21 6.30 26.78
N LEU A 43 -4.99 5.67 25.61
CA LEU A 43 -5.93 4.70 25.05
C LEU A 43 -5.82 3.33 25.74
N PRO A 44 -6.92 2.57 25.86
CA PRO A 44 -6.89 1.18 26.32
C PRO A 44 -5.88 0.35 25.50
N GLN A 45 -5.18 -0.56 26.15
CA GLN A 45 -4.08 -1.34 25.57
C GLN A 45 -4.48 -2.05 24.26
N ALA A 46 -5.71 -2.56 24.16
CA ALA A 46 -6.25 -3.22 22.96
C ALA A 46 -6.41 -2.28 21.74
N ARG A 47 -6.42 -0.96 21.94
CA ARG A 47 -6.59 0.05 20.88
C ARG A 47 -5.35 0.92 20.66
N ARG A 48 -4.27 0.67 21.37
CA ARG A 48 -3.01 1.45 21.22
C ARG A 48 -2.38 1.14 19.87
N PRO A 49 -2.23 2.13 18.99
CA PRO A 49 -1.45 1.93 17.78
C PRO A 49 0.04 1.88 18.15
N SER A 50 0.76 0.87 17.69
CA SER A 50 2.22 0.91 17.72
C SER A 50 2.71 2.05 16.85
N LEU A 51 3.71 2.82 17.33
CA LEU A 51 4.29 3.96 16.60
C LEU A 51 3.23 4.99 16.15
N ALA A 52 2.46 5.51 17.12
CA ALA A 52 1.37 6.44 16.86
C ALA A 52 1.87 7.73 16.18
N GLY A 53 3.02 8.24 16.61
CA GLY A 53 3.66 9.40 16.02
C GLY A 53 4.02 9.21 14.55
N ASP A 54 4.68 8.10 14.21
CA ASP A 54 5.04 7.79 12.82
C ASP A 54 3.81 7.63 11.92
N LYS A 55 2.75 7.01 12.45
CA LYS A 55 1.48 6.87 11.73
C LYS A 55 0.80 8.20 11.48
N ALA A 56 0.82 9.11 12.47
CA ALA A 56 0.27 10.45 12.34
C ALA A 56 1.04 11.25 11.28
N HIS A 57 2.36 11.19 11.28
CA HIS A 57 3.18 11.87 10.27
C HIS A 57 2.98 11.30 8.86
N LYS A 58 2.93 9.96 8.71
CA LYS A 58 2.61 9.31 7.42
C LYS A 58 1.22 9.69 6.91
N LEU A 59 0.25 9.80 7.82
CA LEU A 59 -1.08 10.27 7.45
C LEU A 59 -1.04 11.74 6.99
N ALA A 60 -0.32 12.61 7.71
CA ALA A 60 -0.15 14.00 7.33
C ALA A 60 0.45 14.16 5.92
N GLU A 61 1.46 13.36 5.61
CA GLU A 61 2.09 13.34 4.28
C GLU A 61 1.12 12.83 3.21
N SER A 62 0.37 11.76 3.51
CA SER A 62 -0.63 11.22 2.58
C SER A 62 -1.75 12.23 2.28
N LEU A 63 -2.15 13.03 3.27
CA LEU A 63 -3.16 14.09 3.09
C LEU A 63 -2.69 15.22 2.16
N ARG A 64 -1.38 15.40 1.99
CA ARG A 64 -0.79 16.39 1.06
C ARG A 64 -0.78 15.92 -0.38
N GLN A 65 -0.93 14.61 -0.63
CA GLN A 65 -0.91 14.10 -1.98
C GLN A 65 -2.13 14.61 -2.76
N ALA A 66 -1.88 15.06 -3.99
CA ALA A 66 -2.92 15.60 -4.86
C ALA A 66 -3.79 14.49 -5.48
N ASP A 67 -3.20 13.32 -5.68
CA ASP A 67 -3.80 12.19 -6.37
C ASP A 67 -3.63 10.86 -5.62
N ALA A 68 -4.33 9.85 -6.11
CA ALA A 68 -4.32 8.51 -5.56
C ALA A 68 -2.95 7.82 -5.70
N ASP A 69 -2.29 8.06 -6.82
CA ASP A 69 -1.00 7.42 -7.12
C ASP A 69 0.10 7.98 -6.22
N GLY A 70 0.07 9.29 -5.93
CA GLY A 70 0.93 9.90 -4.92
C GLY A 70 0.78 9.28 -3.53
N ILE A 71 -0.44 8.90 -3.13
CA ILE A 71 -0.66 8.16 -1.87
C ILE A 71 0.04 6.80 -1.91
N TYR A 72 -0.11 6.06 -3.00
CA TYR A 72 0.55 4.76 -3.16
C TYR A 72 2.08 4.91 -3.08
N TRP A 73 2.64 5.81 -3.89
CA TRP A 73 4.08 6.03 -3.92
C TRP A 73 4.65 6.51 -2.57
N ASN A 74 3.93 7.36 -1.85
CA ASN A 74 4.32 7.76 -0.49
C ASN A 74 4.30 6.59 0.51
N LEU A 75 3.44 5.58 0.31
CA LEU A 75 3.36 4.41 1.18
C LEU A 75 4.44 3.36 0.90
N VAL A 76 4.88 3.23 -0.34
CA VAL A 76 5.86 2.20 -0.76
C VAL A 76 7.29 2.75 -0.83
N SER A 77 7.46 4.03 -1.09
CA SER A 77 8.77 4.65 -1.18
C SER A 77 9.46 4.74 0.19
N HIS A 78 10.69 4.26 0.26
CA HIS A 78 11.56 4.43 1.43
C HIS A 78 12.36 5.74 1.38
N TRP A 79 12.60 6.24 0.19
CA TRP A 79 13.36 7.47 -0.06
C TRP A 79 12.42 8.59 -0.47
N LYS A 80 12.36 9.65 0.35
CA LYS A 80 11.52 10.81 0.08
C LYS A 80 12.18 11.82 -0.86
N THR A 81 13.49 11.84 -0.82
CA THR A 81 14.28 12.68 -1.71
C THR A 81 15.01 11.76 -2.68
N PRO A 82 14.82 11.90 -3.97
CA PRO A 82 15.53 11.08 -4.95
C PRO A 82 17.04 11.31 -4.82
N ILE A 83 17.80 10.24 -4.70
CA ILE A 83 19.28 10.29 -4.61
C ILE A 83 19.86 10.66 -5.97
N VAL A 84 19.16 10.29 -7.03
CA VAL A 84 19.53 10.60 -8.41
C VAL A 84 18.52 11.60 -8.97
N GLN A 85 18.99 12.75 -9.47
CA GLN A 85 18.13 13.82 -9.98
C GLN A 85 17.33 13.43 -11.23
N ASP A 86 17.71 12.38 -11.91
CA ASP A 86 17.07 11.90 -13.15
C ASP A 86 16.22 10.64 -12.91
N GLY A 87 15.67 10.49 -11.72
CA GLY A 87 14.74 9.42 -11.36
C GLY A 87 13.44 9.58 -12.13
N ARG A 88 13.42 9.16 -13.40
CA ARG A 88 12.19 9.01 -14.16
C ARG A 88 11.29 8.03 -13.39
N HIS A 89 10.08 8.48 -13.07
CA HIS A 89 9.00 7.54 -12.78
C HIS A 89 8.97 6.54 -13.94
N ASP A 90 9.03 5.26 -13.59
CA ASP A 90 9.08 4.20 -14.58
C ASP A 90 7.83 4.28 -15.48
N ASP A 91 7.98 4.75 -16.71
CA ASP A 91 6.90 4.86 -17.70
C ASP A 91 6.22 3.52 -17.98
N ARG A 92 6.86 2.40 -17.55
CA ARG A 92 6.27 1.05 -17.59
C ARG A 92 5.03 0.91 -16.71
N LEU A 93 4.81 1.83 -15.78
CA LEU A 93 3.73 1.80 -14.81
C LEU A 93 2.55 2.71 -15.19
N SER A 94 2.36 3.00 -16.49
CA SER A 94 1.16 3.70 -16.94
C SER A 94 -0.08 2.85 -16.62
N SER A 95 -0.98 3.44 -15.85
CA SER A 95 -2.19 2.77 -15.35
C SER A 95 -3.46 3.52 -15.71
N ASP A 96 -3.41 4.39 -16.72
CA ASP A 96 -4.51 5.27 -17.09
C ASP A 96 -5.79 4.50 -17.44
N ALA A 97 -5.64 3.26 -17.93
CA ALA A 97 -6.76 2.38 -18.21
C ALA A 97 -7.43 1.78 -16.96
N ILE A 98 -6.79 1.86 -15.77
CA ILE A 98 -7.31 1.27 -14.53
C ILE A 98 -7.91 2.36 -13.66
N THR A 99 -9.23 2.48 -13.67
CA THR A 99 -9.95 3.55 -12.94
C THR A 99 -10.08 3.28 -11.45
N ASP A 100 -10.21 2.01 -11.03
CA ASP A 100 -10.32 1.64 -9.62
C ASP A 100 -8.95 1.74 -8.93
N PHE A 101 -8.86 2.57 -7.90
CA PHE A 101 -7.61 2.80 -7.18
C PHE A 101 -7.05 1.53 -6.52
N GLY A 102 -7.91 0.67 -5.97
CA GLY A 102 -7.47 -0.59 -5.37
C GLY A 102 -6.89 -1.56 -6.40
N GLU A 103 -7.43 -1.58 -7.62
CA GLU A 103 -6.89 -2.37 -8.72
C GLU A 103 -5.59 -1.78 -9.25
N ARG A 104 -5.49 -0.45 -9.33
CA ARG A 104 -4.24 0.24 -9.70
C ARG A 104 -3.11 -0.07 -8.73
N MET A 105 -3.37 -0.01 -7.41
CA MET A 105 -2.37 -0.42 -6.41
C MET A 105 -1.94 -1.88 -6.57
N ALA A 106 -2.89 -2.79 -6.86
CA ALA A 106 -2.55 -4.19 -7.08
C ALA A 106 -1.69 -4.38 -8.35
N TYR A 107 -1.96 -3.58 -9.38
CA TYR A 107 -1.14 -3.55 -10.59
C TYR A 107 0.29 -3.06 -10.30
N TYR A 108 0.43 -1.94 -9.58
CA TYR A 108 1.74 -1.42 -9.20
C TYR A 108 2.51 -2.40 -8.32
N ASP A 109 1.86 -3.04 -7.34
CA ASP A 109 2.48 -4.07 -6.52
C ASP A 109 2.96 -5.26 -7.36
N ALA A 110 2.19 -5.67 -8.38
CA ALA A 110 2.55 -6.78 -9.26
C ALA A 110 3.72 -6.44 -10.19
N MET A 111 3.82 -5.18 -10.64
CA MET A 111 4.83 -4.74 -11.60
C MET A 111 6.14 -4.24 -10.97
N SER A 112 6.10 -3.85 -9.69
CA SER A 112 7.29 -3.31 -9.01
C SER A 112 7.61 -4.07 -7.71
N TYR A 113 6.76 -3.99 -6.70
CA TYR A 113 7.04 -4.57 -5.38
C TYR A 113 7.23 -6.09 -5.41
N LEU A 114 6.43 -6.80 -6.21
CA LEU A 114 6.55 -8.25 -6.33
C LEU A 114 7.90 -8.68 -6.96
N PRO A 115 8.29 -8.20 -8.16
CA PRO A 115 9.56 -8.61 -8.76
C PRO A 115 10.78 -8.03 -8.05
N ASP A 116 10.77 -6.74 -7.72
CA ASP A 116 11.96 -6.02 -7.30
C ASP A 116 12.29 -6.22 -5.81
N ASP A 117 11.29 -6.51 -4.98
CA ASP A 117 11.49 -6.72 -3.55
C ASP A 117 11.24 -8.17 -3.13
N ILE A 118 10.04 -8.70 -3.33
CA ILE A 118 9.65 -10.01 -2.78
C ILE A 118 10.39 -11.14 -3.49
N LEU A 119 10.30 -11.21 -4.82
CA LEU A 119 10.93 -12.30 -5.58
C LEU A 119 12.45 -12.23 -5.53
N ALA A 120 13.02 -11.03 -5.61
CA ALA A 120 14.46 -10.84 -5.48
C ALA A 120 14.98 -11.31 -4.12
N LYS A 121 14.26 -11.05 -3.03
CA LYS A 121 14.64 -11.53 -1.67
C LYS A 121 14.50 -13.04 -1.54
N VAL A 122 13.39 -13.61 -2.03
CA VAL A 122 13.15 -15.06 -1.99
C VAL A 122 14.22 -15.79 -2.78
N ASP A 123 14.49 -15.33 -3.99
CA ASP A 123 15.51 -15.94 -4.87
C ASP A 123 16.89 -15.92 -4.22
N ARG A 124 17.35 -14.74 -3.79
CA ARG A 124 18.66 -14.59 -3.15
C ARG A 124 18.78 -15.42 -1.86
N ALA A 125 17.74 -15.44 -1.03
CA ALA A 125 17.76 -16.20 0.22
C ALA A 125 17.78 -17.72 -0.03
N SER A 126 17.02 -18.22 -0.99
CA SER A 126 17.00 -19.64 -1.32
C SER A 126 18.28 -20.08 -2.03
N MET A 127 18.79 -19.29 -2.97
CA MET A 127 20.02 -19.57 -3.68
C MET A 127 21.27 -19.55 -2.78
N SER A 128 21.23 -18.78 -1.68
CA SER A 128 22.34 -18.80 -0.70
C SER A 128 22.59 -20.17 -0.07
N VAL A 129 21.60 -21.06 -0.11
CA VAL A 129 21.68 -22.45 0.35
C VAL A 129 21.45 -23.46 -0.79
N SER A 130 21.65 -23.01 -2.04
CA SER A 130 21.54 -23.83 -3.27
C SER A 130 20.14 -24.42 -3.48
N LEU A 131 19.09 -23.72 -3.02
CA LEU A 131 17.70 -24.09 -3.28
C LEU A 131 17.08 -23.17 -4.33
N GLU A 132 16.34 -23.73 -5.27
CA GLU A 132 15.51 -22.98 -6.21
C GLU A 132 14.08 -22.88 -5.67
N ALA A 133 13.62 -21.68 -5.39
CA ALA A 133 12.25 -21.44 -4.95
C ALA A 133 11.31 -21.33 -6.16
N ARG A 134 10.30 -22.18 -6.21
CA ARG A 134 9.24 -22.11 -7.24
C ARG A 134 7.94 -21.66 -6.60
N VAL A 135 7.34 -20.60 -7.15
CA VAL A 135 6.13 -19.96 -6.61
C VAL A 135 4.97 -20.17 -7.59
N PRO A 136 4.19 -21.26 -7.45
CA PRO A 136 3.16 -21.63 -8.44
C PRO A 136 2.04 -20.61 -8.57
N LEU A 137 1.77 -19.80 -7.53
CA LEU A 137 0.70 -18.79 -7.56
C LEU A 137 1.05 -17.53 -8.37
N ILE A 138 2.28 -17.39 -8.86
CA ILE A 138 2.68 -16.32 -9.77
C ILE A 138 2.81 -16.77 -11.23
N ASP A 139 2.37 -17.98 -11.55
CA ASP A 139 2.23 -18.41 -12.94
C ASP A 139 1.35 -17.40 -13.71
N HIS A 140 1.80 -16.98 -14.91
CA HIS A 140 1.12 -15.95 -15.70
C HIS A 140 -0.36 -16.30 -15.94
N ARG A 141 -0.69 -17.58 -16.16
CA ARG A 141 -2.07 -18.06 -16.39
C ARG A 141 -2.94 -17.83 -15.14
N LEU A 142 -2.39 -18.03 -13.95
CA LEU A 142 -3.09 -17.75 -12.70
C LEU A 142 -3.23 -16.24 -12.45
N LEU A 143 -2.23 -15.46 -12.82
CA LEU A 143 -2.32 -13.99 -12.76
C LEU A 143 -3.41 -13.47 -13.70
N GLU A 144 -3.41 -13.89 -14.97
CA GLU A 144 -4.44 -13.52 -15.94
C GLU A 144 -5.84 -13.92 -15.46
N PHE A 145 -5.99 -15.15 -14.96
CA PHE A 145 -7.24 -15.60 -14.36
C PHE A 145 -7.65 -14.75 -13.17
N ALA A 146 -6.74 -14.46 -12.24
CA ALA A 146 -7.02 -13.63 -11.08
C ALA A 146 -7.43 -12.19 -11.45
N TRP A 147 -6.84 -11.63 -12.51
CA TRP A 147 -7.23 -10.32 -13.04
C TRP A 147 -8.59 -10.34 -13.74
N SER A 148 -8.97 -11.44 -14.38
CA SER A 148 -10.30 -11.59 -15.00
C SER A 148 -11.43 -11.72 -13.98
N LEU A 149 -11.11 -12.06 -12.72
CA LEU A 149 -12.12 -12.22 -11.67
C LEU A 149 -12.72 -10.89 -11.23
N PRO A 150 -14.04 -10.79 -11.07
CA PRO A 150 -14.67 -9.63 -10.44
C PRO A 150 -14.08 -9.35 -9.04
N LYS A 151 -13.93 -8.08 -8.69
CA LYS A 151 -13.35 -7.62 -7.41
C LYS A 151 -13.98 -8.31 -6.18
N ARG A 152 -15.30 -8.61 -6.21
CA ARG A 152 -16.03 -9.30 -5.14
C ARG A 152 -15.54 -10.73 -4.85
N LEU A 153 -14.90 -11.39 -5.81
CA LEU A 153 -14.30 -12.72 -5.62
C LEU A 153 -12.87 -12.64 -5.09
N ARG A 154 -12.20 -11.52 -5.31
CA ARG A 154 -10.85 -11.25 -4.78
C ARG A 154 -10.91 -10.66 -3.37
N LEU A 155 -11.89 -9.76 -3.14
CA LEU A 155 -12.08 -9.06 -1.87
C LEU A 155 -13.58 -9.00 -1.52
N ARG A 156 -13.98 -9.63 -0.42
CA ARG A 156 -15.36 -9.64 0.06
C ARG A 156 -15.42 -9.42 1.56
N ASP A 157 -16.30 -8.55 2.01
CA ASP A 157 -16.56 -8.24 3.44
C ASP A 157 -15.27 -7.92 4.22
N GLY A 158 -14.36 -7.23 3.57
CA GLY A 158 -13.06 -6.91 4.14
C GLY A 158 -12.05 -8.08 4.16
N GLN A 159 -12.41 -9.27 3.70
CA GLN A 159 -11.51 -10.40 3.57
C GLN A 159 -10.83 -10.41 2.20
N SER A 160 -9.51 -10.30 2.18
CA SER A 160 -8.70 -10.48 0.97
C SER A 160 -8.56 -11.96 0.64
N LYS A 161 -8.29 -12.27 -0.65
CA LYS A 161 -8.12 -13.63 -1.16
C LYS A 161 -9.35 -14.51 -0.88
N TRP A 162 -10.55 -13.92 -0.99
CA TRP A 162 -11.80 -14.58 -0.58
C TRP A 162 -12.00 -15.91 -1.32
N LEU A 163 -11.91 -15.92 -2.66
CA LEU A 163 -12.08 -17.13 -3.46
C LEU A 163 -11.05 -18.21 -3.10
N LEU A 164 -9.78 -17.82 -2.96
CA LEU A 164 -8.71 -18.76 -2.59
C LEU A 164 -8.98 -19.41 -1.22
N ARG A 165 -9.48 -18.62 -0.26
CA ARG A 165 -9.89 -19.14 1.05
C ARG A 165 -11.05 -20.12 0.95
N GLN A 166 -12.05 -19.86 0.08
CA GLN A 166 -13.17 -20.78 -0.13
C GLN A 166 -12.70 -22.12 -0.71
N VAL A 167 -11.67 -22.12 -1.55
CA VAL A 167 -11.11 -23.35 -2.11
C VAL A 167 -10.27 -24.10 -1.08
N LEU A 168 -9.51 -23.41 -0.24
CA LEU A 168 -8.59 -24.04 0.72
C LEU A 168 -9.28 -24.56 1.99
N TYR A 169 -10.41 -23.99 2.39
CA TYR A 169 -11.11 -24.34 3.64
C TYR A 169 -12.43 -25.09 3.40
N ARG A 170 -12.59 -25.65 2.21
CA ARG A 170 -13.57 -26.68 1.92
C ARG A 170 -12.97 -28.04 2.26
#